data_8de5d976e2971b6b4c728cbf974795fc
#
_entry.id   8de5d976e2971b6b4c728cbf974795fc
#
_cell.length_a   1.000
_cell.length_b   1.000
_cell.length_c   1.000
_cell.angle_alpha   90.00
_cell.angle_beta   90.00
_cell.angle_gamma   90.00
#
_symmetry.space_group_name_H-M   'P 1'
#
loop_
_entity.id
_entity.type
_entity.pdbx_description
1 polymer ?
#
loop_
_entity_poly.entity_id
_entity_poly.type
_entity_poly.pdbx_seq_one_letter_code
_entity_poly.pdbx_strand_id
1 'polypeptide(L)'
;MLKGIAVSEGIAQGTAFCIDAGRNKENCEGSYRKAESTGEESARFQEAMTAFLEETERAACDLEKRGMSEEAGILRSHMEMIKDPSVTSKIKEEIDNGCCAEEAVDKTLKFFADLFEATGDELTMQRAADIRDINSSLCSKLTNNDLMDPAQLPKGAILVIRELTPSMAVKIDPAKTEGIIAETGGYTSHAAILARALGIPAILGVTGALTDIENGKTLILDGISGIVLQDPDDDTKKEYLKKAEMFQLQRERLNVFRGKKSVTASGNIKEIFANIGSVEDAETARAADAEGVGLFRTEFLYMDRTKAPDEEEQFEAYCKAAKVFSPDPVVIRTLDVGGDKDIPYLHMDQEENPFMGFRAVRYCLENRELFKTQLRALLRAGAEGNIRIMIPMVTCLAEIRGVKGLMAECCEELKAEGKRFDPDIKTGIMVETPAAAATADILAEEVDFFSIGTNDLTGYMMAADRGNAKVSYLYETYQPAVLRMIRDVCKAAGKAGITVGMCGEAAADPALTPCLIAFGLDEFSVSAEKVLATRKNISLWSSEDAIAVADKVMSLGTAEEVKQYLDSVKKEGE
;
A
#
# COMPACT_ATOMS: atom_id res chain seq x y z
N MET A 1 -22.35 10.92 -13.30
CA MET A 1 -20.89 10.89 -13.04
C MET A 1 -20.69 10.69 -11.55
N LEU A 2 -20.04 9.61 -11.15
CA LEU A 2 -19.70 9.31 -9.77
C LEU A 2 -18.17 9.44 -9.60
N LYS A 3 -17.72 9.64 -8.36
CA LYS A 3 -16.29 9.74 -8.03
C LYS A 3 -15.97 8.84 -6.85
N GLY A 4 -14.78 8.27 -6.88
CA GLY A 4 -14.22 7.46 -5.81
C GLY A 4 -12.71 7.53 -5.80
N ILE A 5 -12.10 6.63 -5.07
CA ILE A 5 -10.64 6.51 -4.92
C ILE A 5 -10.14 5.52 -5.97
N ALA A 6 -9.29 5.97 -6.89
CA ALA A 6 -8.60 5.12 -7.84
C ALA A 6 -7.59 4.23 -7.08
N VAL A 7 -7.77 2.92 -7.12
CA VAL A 7 -6.90 1.97 -6.39
C VAL A 7 -6.14 1.02 -7.31
N SER A 8 -6.64 0.79 -8.51
CA SER A 8 -5.96 0.03 -9.56
C SER A 8 -6.12 0.76 -10.89
N GLU A 9 -4.98 1.11 -11.49
CA GLU A 9 -4.95 1.95 -12.69
C GLU A 9 -5.46 1.21 -13.94
N GLY A 10 -6.13 1.95 -14.79
CA GLY A 10 -6.61 1.50 -16.09
C GLY A 10 -7.93 2.15 -16.44
N ILE A 11 -8.30 2.03 -17.71
CA ILE A 11 -9.58 2.54 -18.21
C ILE A 11 -10.36 1.35 -18.78
N ALA A 12 -11.55 1.13 -18.25
CA ALA A 12 -12.42 0.05 -18.65
C ALA A 12 -13.76 0.57 -19.19
N GLN A 13 -14.27 -0.10 -20.21
CA GLN A 13 -15.64 0.08 -20.68
C GLN A 13 -16.34 -1.26 -20.66
N GLY A 14 -17.51 -1.34 -20.02
CA GLY A 14 -18.22 -2.59 -19.88
C GLY A 14 -19.68 -2.40 -19.49
N THR A 15 -20.32 -3.51 -19.19
CA THR A 15 -21.71 -3.53 -18.71
C THR A 15 -21.74 -3.66 -17.17
N ALA A 16 -22.52 -2.83 -16.51
CA ALA A 16 -22.70 -2.88 -15.07
C ALA A 16 -23.29 -4.21 -14.62
N PHE A 17 -22.65 -4.84 -13.67
CA PHE A 17 -23.15 -6.02 -12.98
C PHE A 17 -23.16 -5.76 -11.48
N CYS A 18 -24.36 -5.40 -10.97
CA CYS A 18 -24.52 -4.98 -9.58
C CYS A 18 -24.82 -6.20 -8.70
N ILE A 19 -23.92 -6.45 -7.73
CA ILE A 19 -24.13 -7.46 -6.68
C ILE A 19 -24.37 -6.72 -5.36
N ASP A 20 -25.63 -6.66 -4.95
CA ASP A 20 -26.02 -6.08 -3.67
C ASP A 20 -26.49 -7.19 -2.71
N ALA A 21 -25.58 -7.62 -1.86
CA ALA A 21 -25.91 -8.55 -0.78
C ALA A 21 -26.93 -7.98 0.23
N GLY A 22 -27.17 -6.65 0.21
CA GLY A 22 -28.13 -5.97 1.09
C GLY A 22 -29.56 -5.94 0.55
N ARG A 23 -29.75 -5.80 -0.78
CA ARG A 23 -31.10 -5.78 -1.40
C ARG A 23 -31.84 -7.12 -1.32
N ASN A 24 -31.10 -8.22 -1.25
CA ASN A 24 -31.70 -9.52 -0.96
C ASN A 24 -32.23 -9.62 0.48
N LYS A 25 -31.77 -8.76 1.40
CA LYS A 25 -32.27 -8.73 2.78
C LYS A 25 -33.72 -8.21 2.89
N GLU A 26 -34.13 -7.22 2.08
CA GLU A 26 -35.53 -6.75 2.07
C GLU A 26 -36.48 -7.79 1.48
N ASN A 27 -35.98 -8.70 0.62
CA ASN A 27 -36.75 -9.83 0.12
C ASN A 27 -36.67 -11.08 1.03
N CYS A 28 -35.74 -11.14 1.97
CA CYS A 28 -35.57 -12.23 2.94
C CYS A 28 -36.15 -11.89 4.32
N GLU A 29 -36.30 -10.62 4.68
CA GLU A 29 -37.00 -10.22 5.91
C GLU A 29 -38.51 -10.48 5.78
N GLY A 30 -38.93 -11.73 6.09
CA GLY A 30 -40.32 -12.17 6.13
C GLY A 30 -40.67 -13.35 5.23
N SER A 31 -39.75 -13.92 4.48
CA SER A 31 -40.02 -15.04 3.57
C SER A 31 -38.99 -16.17 3.62
N TYR A 32 -38.51 -16.52 4.82
CA TYR A 32 -37.82 -17.80 4.95
C TYR A 32 -38.82 -18.96 4.65
N ARG A 33 -38.29 -20.02 4.04
CA ARG A 33 -39.14 -21.19 3.83
C ARG A 33 -39.60 -21.76 5.17
N LYS A 34 -40.73 -22.44 5.21
CA LYS A 34 -41.17 -23.16 6.40
C LYS A 34 -40.18 -24.28 6.71
N ALA A 35 -39.68 -24.31 7.95
CA ALA A 35 -38.85 -25.41 8.44
C ALA A 35 -39.57 -26.75 8.24
N GLU A 36 -38.85 -27.74 7.77
CA GLU A 36 -39.36 -29.10 7.65
C GLU A 36 -39.22 -29.80 9.01
N SER A 37 -38.31 -30.71 9.19
CA SER A 37 -38.00 -31.30 10.49
C SER A 37 -36.67 -30.78 11.01
N THR A 38 -36.51 -30.69 12.33
CA THR A 38 -35.26 -30.28 12.98
C THR A 38 -34.08 -31.11 12.49
N GLY A 39 -34.28 -32.41 12.22
CA GLY A 39 -33.23 -33.30 11.70
C GLY A 39 -32.81 -32.95 10.27
N GLU A 40 -33.76 -32.61 9.39
CA GLU A 40 -33.46 -32.21 8.00
C GLU A 40 -32.79 -30.84 7.94
N GLU A 41 -33.23 -29.87 8.73
CA GLU A 41 -32.63 -28.55 8.78
C GLU A 41 -31.20 -28.62 9.36
N SER A 42 -30.98 -29.43 10.38
CA SER A 42 -29.64 -29.69 10.94
C SER A 42 -28.70 -30.37 9.91
N ALA A 43 -29.22 -31.31 9.12
CA ALA A 43 -28.45 -31.96 8.05
C ALA A 43 -28.07 -30.94 6.93
N ARG A 44 -29.01 -30.09 6.50
CA ARG A 44 -28.76 -29.02 5.53
C ARG A 44 -27.69 -28.04 6.01
N PHE A 45 -27.75 -27.63 7.27
CA PHE A 45 -26.72 -26.76 7.86
C PHE A 45 -25.35 -27.44 7.83
N GLN A 46 -25.25 -28.72 8.22
CA GLN A 46 -23.98 -29.47 8.21
C GLN A 46 -23.43 -29.63 6.78
N GLU A 47 -24.26 -29.88 5.79
CA GLU A 47 -23.87 -29.96 4.40
C GLU A 47 -23.34 -28.63 3.86
N ALA A 48 -24.08 -27.54 4.13
CA ALA A 48 -23.66 -26.18 3.74
C ALA A 48 -22.35 -25.75 4.43
N MET A 49 -22.18 -26.07 5.71
CA MET A 49 -20.96 -25.81 6.47
C MET A 49 -19.79 -26.58 5.90
N THR A 50 -19.95 -27.86 5.58
CA THR A 50 -18.90 -28.68 4.98
C THR A 50 -18.48 -28.13 3.62
N ALA A 51 -19.45 -27.80 2.77
CA ALA A 51 -19.18 -27.20 1.46
C ALA A 51 -18.49 -25.84 1.58
N PHE A 52 -18.88 -25.01 2.56
CA PHE A 52 -18.21 -23.74 2.84
C PHE A 52 -16.74 -23.94 3.23
N LEU A 53 -16.46 -24.85 4.17
CA LEU A 53 -15.09 -25.12 4.62
C LEU A 53 -14.19 -25.64 3.49
N GLU A 54 -14.69 -26.54 2.65
CA GLU A 54 -13.93 -27.08 1.52
C GLU A 54 -13.64 -26.03 0.45
N GLU A 55 -14.62 -25.16 0.15
CA GLU A 55 -14.48 -24.09 -0.84
C GLU A 55 -13.51 -23.01 -0.32
N THR A 56 -13.66 -22.61 0.96
CA THR A 56 -12.80 -21.60 1.59
C THR A 56 -11.35 -22.09 1.68
N GLU A 57 -11.09 -23.36 2.01
CA GLU A 57 -9.72 -23.88 2.02
C GLU A 57 -9.10 -23.93 0.61
N ARG A 58 -9.89 -24.31 -0.41
CA ARG A 58 -9.41 -24.25 -1.81
C ARG A 58 -9.07 -22.82 -2.21
N ALA A 59 -9.93 -21.86 -1.86
CA ALA A 59 -9.71 -20.44 -2.10
C ALA A 59 -8.45 -19.93 -1.39
N ALA A 60 -8.24 -20.29 -0.13
CA ALA A 60 -7.04 -19.93 0.62
C ALA A 60 -5.77 -20.50 -0.03
N CYS A 61 -5.78 -21.77 -0.43
CA CYS A 61 -4.66 -22.37 -1.16
C CYS A 61 -4.37 -21.68 -2.51
N ASP A 62 -5.39 -21.20 -3.21
CA ASP A 62 -5.21 -20.52 -4.49
C ASP A 62 -4.68 -19.08 -4.29
N LEU A 63 -5.07 -18.38 -3.22
CA LEU A 63 -4.47 -17.12 -2.82
C LEU A 63 -2.99 -17.28 -2.45
N GLU A 64 -2.64 -18.31 -1.67
CA GLU A 64 -1.23 -18.60 -1.34
C GLU A 64 -0.37 -18.85 -2.58
N LYS A 65 -0.89 -19.59 -3.58
CA LYS A 65 -0.17 -19.81 -4.85
C LYS A 65 0.04 -18.51 -5.65
N ARG A 66 -0.80 -17.49 -5.41
CA ARG A 66 -0.68 -16.14 -5.99
C ARG A 66 0.19 -15.21 -5.15
N GLY A 67 0.79 -15.68 -4.04
CA GLY A 67 1.60 -14.88 -3.13
C GLY A 67 0.80 -14.07 -2.09
N MET A 68 -0.50 -14.28 -1.97
CA MET A 68 -1.43 -13.53 -1.11
C MET A 68 -1.67 -14.30 0.21
N SER A 69 -0.62 -14.41 1.03
CA SER A 69 -0.65 -15.25 2.24
C SER A 69 -1.48 -14.65 3.38
N GLU A 70 -1.57 -13.32 3.49
CA GLU A 70 -2.39 -12.65 4.50
C GLU A 70 -3.87 -12.86 4.22
N GLU A 71 -4.31 -12.69 2.99
CA GLU A 71 -5.69 -12.90 2.58
C GLU A 71 -6.09 -14.38 2.69
N ALA A 72 -5.17 -15.30 2.41
CA ALA A 72 -5.37 -16.71 2.70
C ALA A 72 -5.54 -16.97 4.21
N GLY A 73 -4.80 -16.25 5.05
CA GLY A 73 -4.93 -16.25 6.51
C GLY A 73 -6.31 -15.79 6.98
N ILE A 74 -6.86 -14.73 6.36
CA ILE A 74 -8.22 -14.22 6.64
C ILE A 74 -9.26 -15.31 6.33
N LEU A 75 -9.18 -15.94 5.17
CA LEU A 75 -10.09 -17.03 4.81
C LEU A 75 -10.01 -18.22 5.77
N ARG A 76 -8.82 -18.58 6.26
CA ARG A 76 -8.68 -19.61 7.30
C ARG A 76 -9.26 -19.16 8.65
N SER A 77 -9.15 -17.89 8.98
CA SER A 77 -9.80 -17.32 10.16
C SER A 77 -11.34 -17.43 10.09
N HIS A 78 -11.93 -17.23 8.89
CA HIS A 78 -13.35 -17.45 8.66
C HIS A 78 -13.76 -18.91 8.95
N MET A 79 -12.92 -19.87 8.55
CA MET A 79 -13.18 -21.28 8.84
C MET A 79 -13.14 -21.58 10.34
N GLU A 80 -12.21 -20.98 11.07
CA GLU A 80 -12.13 -21.17 12.53
C GLU A 80 -13.31 -20.49 13.24
N MET A 81 -13.74 -19.31 12.79
CA MET A 81 -14.92 -18.62 13.35
C MET A 81 -16.20 -19.46 13.23
N ILE A 82 -16.47 -20.06 12.09
CA ILE A 82 -17.68 -20.89 11.92
C ILE A 82 -17.58 -22.23 12.64
N LYS A 83 -16.39 -22.76 12.88
CA LYS A 83 -16.17 -23.98 13.68
C LYS A 83 -16.32 -23.74 15.18
N ASP A 84 -16.31 -22.50 15.63
CA ASP A 84 -16.41 -22.16 17.05
C ASP A 84 -17.66 -22.78 17.67
N PRO A 85 -17.53 -23.52 18.79
CA PRO A 85 -18.65 -24.16 19.47
C PRO A 85 -19.75 -23.16 19.88
N SER A 86 -19.41 -21.91 20.18
CA SER A 86 -20.39 -20.88 20.56
C SER A 86 -21.30 -20.53 19.38
N VAL A 87 -20.74 -20.43 18.16
CA VAL A 87 -21.47 -20.14 16.95
C VAL A 87 -22.33 -21.34 16.53
N THR A 88 -21.68 -22.51 16.40
CA THR A 88 -22.36 -23.73 15.92
C THR A 88 -23.47 -24.20 16.87
N SER A 89 -23.28 -24.10 18.20
CA SER A 89 -24.30 -24.47 19.18
C SER A 89 -25.49 -23.53 19.13
N LYS A 90 -25.27 -22.23 18.95
CA LYS A 90 -26.34 -21.25 18.84
C LYS A 90 -27.16 -21.42 17.56
N ILE A 91 -26.52 -21.72 16.42
CA ILE A 91 -27.25 -22.05 15.18
C ILE A 91 -28.12 -23.29 15.40
N LYS A 92 -27.61 -24.35 16.06
CA LYS A 92 -28.40 -25.55 16.36
C LYS A 92 -29.57 -25.26 17.30
N GLU A 93 -29.36 -24.42 18.31
CA GLU A 93 -30.44 -23.97 19.22
C GLU A 93 -31.56 -23.28 18.45
N GLU A 94 -31.24 -22.38 17.48
CA GLU A 94 -32.26 -21.74 16.65
C GLU A 94 -33.00 -22.73 15.76
N ILE A 95 -32.29 -23.75 15.21
CA ILE A 95 -32.94 -24.84 14.45
C ILE A 95 -33.85 -25.66 15.37
N ASP A 96 -33.45 -25.98 16.59
CA ASP A 96 -34.25 -26.72 17.58
C ASP A 96 -35.48 -25.91 18.01
N ASN A 97 -35.39 -24.58 17.99
CA ASN A 97 -36.52 -23.65 18.23
C ASN A 97 -37.47 -23.50 17.03
N GLY A 98 -37.21 -24.22 15.92
CA GLY A 98 -38.11 -24.28 14.77
C GLY A 98 -37.79 -23.34 13.62
N CYS A 99 -36.59 -22.71 13.61
CA CYS A 99 -36.10 -21.96 12.46
C CYS A 99 -35.60 -22.91 11.37
N CYS A 100 -35.77 -22.55 10.10
CA CYS A 100 -35.06 -23.22 9.01
C CYS A 100 -33.54 -22.91 9.08
N ALA A 101 -32.72 -23.69 8.42
CA ALA A 101 -31.26 -23.59 8.50
C ALA A 101 -30.75 -22.20 8.08
N GLU A 102 -31.29 -21.61 7.01
CA GLU A 102 -30.91 -20.28 6.53
C GLU A 102 -31.30 -19.16 7.52
N GLU A 103 -32.47 -19.26 8.17
CA GLU A 103 -32.88 -18.30 9.20
C GLU A 103 -32.06 -18.40 10.47
N ALA A 104 -31.73 -19.63 10.90
CA ALA A 104 -30.89 -19.88 12.07
C ALA A 104 -29.47 -19.34 11.89
N VAL A 105 -28.87 -19.54 10.71
CA VAL A 105 -27.56 -18.99 10.34
C VAL A 105 -27.59 -17.46 10.32
N ASP A 106 -28.55 -16.87 9.61
CA ASP A 106 -28.65 -15.41 9.47
C ASP A 106 -28.85 -14.72 10.82
N LYS A 107 -29.77 -15.20 11.66
CA LYS A 107 -30.00 -14.66 13.01
C LYS A 107 -28.78 -14.74 13.90
N THR A 108 -28.11 -15.89 13.89
CA THR A 108 -26.96 -16.13 14.76
C THR A 108 -25.78 -15.28 14.35
N LEU A 109 -25.42 -15.25 13.07
CA LEU A 109 -24.27 -14.51 12.58
C LEU A 109 -24.51 -13.00 12.63
N LYS A 110 -25.73 -12.51 12.38
CA LYS A 110 -26.08 -11.11 12.65
C LYS A 110 -25.91 -10.73 14.11
N PHE A 111 -26.38 -11.57 15.03
CA PHE A 111 -26.20 -11.32 16.45
C PHE A 111 -24.71 -11.15 16.83
N PHE A 112 -23.83 -12.00 16.32
CA PHE A 112 -22.39 -11.87 16.58
C PHE A 112 -21.79 -10.63 15.89
N ALA A 113 -22.20 -10.32 14.66
CA ALA A 113 -21.73 -9.12 13.95
C ALA A 113 -22.12 -7.84 14.71
N ASP A 114 -23.38 -7.73 15.16
CA ASP A 114 -23.88 -6.60 15.93
C ASP A 114 -23.18 -6.47 17.30
N LEU A 115 -22.86 -7.62 17.93
CA LEU A 115 -22.12 -7.64 19.18
C LEU A 115 -20.70 -7.07 19.02
N PHE A 116 -20.02 -7.41 17.91
CA PHE A 116 -18.69 -6.88 17.59
C PHE A 116 -18.74 -5.39 17.21
N GLU A 117 -19.76 -4.95 16.48
CA GLU A 117 -19.94 -3.52 16.17
C GLU A 117 -20.19 -2.66 17.40
N ALA A 118 -20.95 -3.20 18.38
CA ALA A 118 -21.26 -2.48 19.62
C ALA A 118 -20.03 -2.17 20.48
N THR A 119 -18.88 -2.81 20.24
CA THR A 119 -17.65 -2.56 20.98
C THR A 119 -16.98 -1.24 20.60
N GLY A 120 -17.22 -0.72 19.36
CA GLY A 120 -16.66 0.54 18.87
C GLY A 120 -15.14 0.52 18.59
N ASP A 121 -14.51 -0.65 18.68
CA ASP A 121 -13.10 -0.85 18.39
C ASP A 121 -12.91 -1.25 16.91
N GLU A 122 -11.96 -0.63 16.22
CA GLU A 122 -11.78 -0.77 14.76
C GLU A 122 -11.45 -2.21 14.34
N LEU A 123 -10.62 -2.91 15.11
CA LEU A 123 -10.31 -4.34 14.91
C LEU A 123 -11.54 -5.23 15.05
N THR A 124 -12.40 -4.90 16.00
CA THR A 124 -13.63 -5.65 16.26
C THR A 124 -14.68 -5.35 15.19
N MET A 125 -14.70 -4.15 14.64
CA MET A 125 -15.54 -3.78 13.48
C MET A 125 -15.14 -4.55 12.21
N GLN A 126 -13.85 -4.77 11.97
CA GLN A 126 -13.38 -5.63 10.86
C GLN A 126 -13.88 -7.07 11.03
N ARG A 127 -13.86 -7.61 12.26
CA ARG A 127 -14.44 -8.93 12.57
C ARG A 127 -15.92 -9.02 12.29
N ALA A 128 -16.67 -7.94 12.47
CA ALA A 128 -18.07 -7.88 12.10
C ALA A 128 -18.26 -8.00 10.58
N ALA A 129 -17.37 -7.40 9.78
CA ALA A 129 -17.38 -7.55 8.31
C ALA A 129 -17.09 -9.01 7.89
N ASP A 130 -16.10 -9.66 8.52
CA ASP A 130 -15.78 -11.07 8.29
C ASP A 130 -16.99 -11.99 8.57
N ILE A 131 -17.66 -11.78 9.69
CA ILE A 131 -18.87 -12.54 10.04
C ILE A 131 -19.99 -12.32 9.01
N ARG A 132 -20.13 -11.11 8.47
CA ARG A 132 -21.11 -10.85 7.41
C ARG A 132 -20.75 -11.56 6.10
N ASP A 133 -19.48 -11.67 5.77
CA ASP A 133 -19.01 -12.42 4.61
C ASP A 133 -19.30 -13.93 4.76
N ILE A 134 -19.02 -14.49 5.94
CA ILE A 134 -19.38 -15.87 6.30
C ILE A 134 -20.89 -16.08 6.18
N ASN A 135 -21.70 -15.15 6.72
CA ASN A 135 -23.17 -15.22 6.67
C ASN A 135 -23.68 -15.24 5.23
N SER A 136 -23.20 -14.32 4.40
CA SER A 136 -23.57 -14.23 2.99
C SER A 136 -23.24 -15.52 2.24
N SER A 137 -22.05 -16.07 2.46
CA SER A 137 -21.57 -17.29 1.81
C SER A 137 -22.36 -18.53 2.23
N LEU A 138 -22.67 -18.69 3.51
CA LEU A 138 -23.47 -19.81 4.02
C LEU A 138 -24.93 -19.74 3.57
N CYS A 139 -25.55 -18.56 3.66
CA CYS A 139 -26.92 -18.36 3.21
C CYS A 139 -27.07 -18.62 1.71
N SER A 140 -26.12 -18.21 0.89
CA SER A 140 -26.09 -18.52 -0.55
C SER A 140 -26.11 -20.04 -0.80
N LYS A 141 -25.31 -20.81 -0.06
CA LYS A 141 -25.27 -22.27 -0.17
C LYS A 141 -26.59 -22.94 0.29
N LEU A 142 -27.21 -22.41 1.34
CA LEU A 142 -28.47 -22.95 1.88
C LEU A 142 -29.66 -22.68 0.97
N THR A 143 -29.65 -21.55 0.26
CA THR A 143 -30.75 -21.13 -0.61
C THR A 143 -30.61 -21.58 -2.07
N ASN A 144 -29.48 -22.18 -2.45
CA ASN A 144 -29.13 -22.51 -3.84
C ASN A 144 -29.29 -21.30 -4.79
N ASN A 145 -29.01 -20.11 -4.28
CA ASN A 145 -29.21 -18.86 -5.02
C ASN A 145 -27.89 -18.41 -5.64
N ASP A 146 -27.45 -19.13 -6.67
CA ASP A 146 -26.21 -18.85 -7.43
C ASP A 146 -26.29 -17.59 -8.32
N LEU A 147 -27.40 -16.85 -8.28
CA LEU A 147 -27.63 -15.69 -9.15
C LEU A 147 -26.72 -14.49 -8.88
N MET A 148 -25.82 -14.57 -7.89
CA MET A 148 -24.90 -13.49 -7.51
C MET A 148 -23.46 -13.95 -7.28
N ASP A 149 -23.03 -15.03 -7.93
CA ASP A 149 -21.64 -15.48 -7.84
C ASP A 149 -20.76 -14.68 -8.82
N PRO A 150 -19.72 -13.97 -8.35
CA PRO A 150 -18.73 -13.31 -9.22
C PRO A 150 -18.10 -14.25 -10.27
N ALA A 151 -18.08 -15.56 -10.02
CA ALA A 151 -17.60 -16.55 -11.00
C ALA A 151 -18.44 -16.63 -12.28
N GLN A 152 -19.72 -16.22 -12.20
CA GLN A 152 -20.66 -16.29 -13.34
C GLN A 152 -20.77 -14.98 -14.13
N LEU A 153 -19.88 -14.00 -13.87
CA LEU A 153 -19.86 -12.74 -14.60
C LEU A 153 -19.73 -12.97 -16.12
N PRO A 154 -20.55 -12.30 -16.94
CA PRO A 154 -20.39 -12.34 -18.37
C PRO A 154 -19.10 -11.61 -18.78
N LYS A 155 -18.53 -11.96 -19.92
CA LYS A 155 -17.38 -11.24 -20.48
C LYS A 155 -17.73 -9.77 -20.74
N GLY A 156 -16.86 -8.87 -20.33
CA GLY A 156 -17.08 -7.43 -20.48
C GLY A 156 -17.87 -6.81 -19.32
N ALA A 157 -17.98 -7.50 -18.18
CA ALA A 157 -18.69 -6.98 -17.01
C ALA A 157 -17.81 -5.99 -16.21
N ILE A 158 -18.43 -4.92 -15.73
CA ILE A 158 -17.91 -4.09 -14.65
C ILE A 158 -18.69 -4.43 -13.38
N LEU A 159 -17.99 -5.01 -12.41
CA LEU A 159 -18.57 -5.45 -11.15
C LEU A 159 -18.83 -4.25 -10.25
N VAL A 160 -20.08 -4.09 -9.79
CA VAL A 160 -20.49 -3.04 -8.83
C VAL A 160 -20.95 -3.71 -7.54
N ILE A 161 -20.26 -3.43 -6.45
CA ILE A 161 -20.43 -4.10 -5.16
C ILE A 161 -20.42 -3.10 -4.01
N ARG A 162 -20.84 -3.53 -2.83
CA ARG A 162 -20.71 -2.72 -1.62
C ARG A 162 -19.25 -2.72 -1.14
N GLU A 163 -18.66 -3.90 -1.06
CA GLU A 163 -17.29 -4.10 -0.57
C GLU A 163 -16.65 -5.29 -1.31
N LEU A 164 -15.37 -5.17 -1.64
CA LEU A 164 -14.60 -6.28 -2.21
C LEU A 164 -14.03 -7.13 -1.07
N THR A 165 -14.64 -8.31 -0.86
CA THR A 165 -14.18 -9.26 0.16
C THR A 165 -13.18 -10.27 -0.42
N PRO A 166 -12.32 -10.90 0.42
CA PRO A 166 -11.41 -11.95 -0.03
C PRO A 166 -12.14 -13.12 -0.71
N SER A 167 -13.30 -13.52 -0.18
CA SER A 167 -14.11 -14.59 -0.75
C SER A 167 -14.66 -14.27 -2.14
N MET A 168 -14.96 -12.99 -2.42
CA MET A 168 -15.38 -12.52 -3.74
C MET A 168 -14.19 -12.43 -4.70
N ALA A 169 -13.05 -11.91 -4.25
CA ALA A 169 -11.86 -11.70 -5.08
C ALA A 169 -11.35 -12.99 -5.72
N VAL A 170 -11.39 -14.12 -4.99
CA VAL A 170 -10.98 -15.43 -5.51
C VAL A 170 -11.89 -15.91 -6.65
N LYS A 171 -13.16 -15.54 -6.62
CA LYS A 171 -14.17 -15.95 -7.63
C LYS A 171 -14.16 -15.06 -8.88
N ILE A 172 -13.53 -13.90 -8.82
CA ILE A 172 -13.42 -12.98 -9.96
C ILE A 172 -12.45 -13.55 -10.99
N ASP A 173 -12.94 -13.72 -12.22
CA ASP A 173 -12.14 -14.08 -13.38
C ASP A 173 -11.65 -12.79 -14.09
N PRO A 174 -10.33 -12.47 -14.02
CA PRO A 174 -9.79 -11.28 -14.68
C PRO A 174 -9.98 -11.26 -16.20
N ALA A 175 -10.21 -12.40 -16.83
CA ALA A 175 -10.44 -12.47 -18.28
C ALA A 175 -11.88 -12.08 -18.68
N LYS A 176 -12.79 -11.98 -17.73
CA LYS A 176 -14.20 -11.62 -17.95
C LYS A 176 -14.57 -10.26 -17.35
N THR A 177 -13.86 -9.84 -16.29
CA THR A 177 -14.17 -8.62 -15.53
C THR A 177 -13.29 -7.48 -16.01
N GLU A 178 -13.90 -6.47 -16.60
CA GLU A 178 -13.19 -5.28 -17.13
C GLU A 178 -12.89 -4.25 -16.04
N GLY A 179 -13.67 -4.22 -14.95
CA GLY A 179 -13.48 -3.24 -13.88
C GLY A 179 -14.24 -3.60 -12.60
N ILE A 180 -13.83 -2.98 -11.49
CA ILE A 180 -14.46 -3.14 -10.17
C ILE A 180 -14.80 -1.76 -9.59
N ILE A 181 -16.03 -1.60 -9.10
CA ILE A 181 -16.52 -0.42 -8.40
C ILE A 181 -17.06 -0.89 -7.05
N ALA A 182 -16.55 -0.32 -5.94
CA ALA A 182 -17.06 -0.61 -4.61
C ALA A 182 -17.49 0.66 -3.86
N GLU A 183 -18.58 0.56 -3.09
CA GLU A 183 -19.08 1.68 -2.28
C GLU A 183 -18.16 2.01 -1.12
N THR A 184 -17.52 1.00 -0.53
CA THR A 184 -16.62 1.14 0.61
C THR A 184 -15.18 0.81 0.23
N GLY A 185 -14.26 1.18 1.10
CA GLY A 185 -12.83 0.95 0.93
C GLY A 185 -12.05 2.22 0.62
N GLY A 186 -10.83 2.27 1.14
CA GLY A 186 -9.86 3.34 0.94
C GLY A 186 -8.62 2.85 0.18
N TYR A 187 -7.67 3.73 -0.08
CA TYR A 187 -6.46 3.41 -0.83
C TYR A 187 -5.59 2.32 -0.16
N THR A 188 -5.60 2.26 1.17
CA THR A 188 -4.84 1.31 1.99
C THR A 188 -5.66 0.12 2.48
N SER A 189 -6.94 0.01 2.10
CA SER A 189 -7.81 -1.09 2.55
C SER A 189 -7.42 -2.43 1.94
N HIS A 190 -7.75 -3.53 2.60
CA HIS A 190 -7.60 -4.89 2.07
C HIS A 190 -8.26 -5.05 0.68
N ALA A 191 -9.42 -4.41 0.49
CA ALA A 191 -10.11 -4.37 -0.81
C ALA A 191 -9.25 -3.74 -1.92
N ALA A 192 -8.44 -2.71 -1.59
CA ALA A 192 -7.53 -2.08 -2.55
C ALA A 192 -6.34 -2.99 -2.91
N ILE A 193 -5.82 -3.74 -1.94
CA ILE A 193 -4.76 -4.73 -2.15
C ILE A 193 -5.27 -5.83 -3.09
N LEU A 194 -6.45 -6.38 -2.79
CA LEU A 194 -7.10 -7.41 -3.63
C LEU A 194 -7.34 -6.91 -5.06
N ALA A 195 -7.84 -5.69 -5.23
CA ALA A 195 -8.10 -5.11 -6.56
C ALA A 195 -6.80 -4.96 -7.38
N ARG A 196 -5.72 -4.49 -6.75
CA ARG A 196 -4.39 -4.39 -7.39
C ARG A 196 -3.84 -5.75 -7.78
N ALA A 197 -3.96 -6.74 -6.90
CA ALA A 197 -3.49 -8.10 -7.17
C ALA A 197 -4.25 -8.79 -8.32
N LEU A 198 -5.54 -8.47 -8.50
CA LEU A 198 -6.31 -8.92 -9.66
C LEU A 198 -5.85 -8.27 -10.97
N GLY A 199 -5.15 -7.12 -10.92
CA GLY A 199 -4.71 -6.38 -12.11
C GLY A 199 -5.86 -5.80 -12.95
N ILE A 200 -7.04 -5.63 -12.36
CA ILE A 200 -8.25 -5.10 -12.98
C ILE A 200 -8.41 -3.63 -12.56
N PRO A 201 -8.76 -2.70 -13.45
CA PRO A 201 -9.07 -1.32 -13.09
C PRO A 201 -10.12 -1.26 -11.97
N ALA A 202 -9.85 -0.52 -10.89
CA ALA A 202 -10.74 -0.50 -9.73
C ALA A 202 -10.85 0.89 -9.08
N ILE A 203 -12.07 1.22 -8.68
CA ILE A 203 -12.40 2.44 -7.94
C ILE A 203 -13.19 2.04 -6.68
N LEU A 204 -12.70 2.42 -5.52
CA LEU A 204 -13.35 2.17 -4.23
C LEU A 204 -13.88 3.47 -3.62
N GLY A 205 -14.72 3.37 -2.57
CA GLY A 205 -15.29 4.53 -1.90
C GLY A 205 -16.28 5.32 -2.76
N VAL A 206 -16.92 4.68 -3.74
CA VAL A 206 -17.94 5.32 -4.60
C VAL A 206 -19.27 5.30 -3.89
N THR A 207 -19.51 6.29 -3.04
CA THR A 207 -20.75 6.39 -2.25
C THR A 207 -21.98 6.37 -3.15
N GLY A 208 -22.90 5.47 -2.86
CA GLY A 208 -24.16 5.32 -3.59
C GLY A 208 -24.04 4.58 -4.92
N ALA A 209 -22.94 3.90 -5.20
CA ALA A 209 -22.74 3.17 -6.47
C ALA A 209 -23.86 2.15 -6.74
N LEU A 210 -24.29 1.38 -5.73
CA LEU A 210 -25.34 0.39 -5.87
C LEU A 210 -26.77 0.99 -6.01
N THR A 211 -26.94 2.26 -5.63
CA THR A 211 -28.22 2.99 -5.76
C THR A 211 -28.31 3.71 -7.09
N ASP A 212 -27.21 4.32 -7.52
CA ASP A 212 -27.17 5.21 -8.67
C ASP A 212 -26.82 4.49 -9.98
N ILE A 213 -26.12 3.34 -9.88
CA ILE A 213 -25.77 2.53 -11.05
C ILE A 213 -26.85 1.48 -11.29
N GLU A 214 -27.44 1.53 -12.47
CA GLU A 214 -28.43 0.55 -12.90
C GLU A 214 -27.75 -0.69 -13.50
N ASN A 215 -28.19 -1.87 -13.05
CA ASN A 215 -27.69 -3.14 -13.59
C ASN A 215 -27.95 -3.26 -15.10
N GLY A 216 -26.97 -3.73 -15.86
CA GLY A 216 -27.08 -3.88 -17.31
C GLY A 216 -26.77 -2.62 -18.12
N LYS A 217 -26.52 -1.48 -17.49
CA LYS A 217 -26.13 -0.23 -18.17
C LYS A 217 -24.65 -0.25 -18.60
N THR A 218 -24.34 0.52 -19.62
CA THR A 218 -22.96 0.71 -20.05
C THR A 218 -22.24 1.64 -19.06
N LEU A 219 -21.07 1.23 -18.60
CA LEU A 219 -20.20 2.03 -17.75
C LEU A 219 -18.87 2.30 -18.44
N ILE A 220 -18.29 3.46 -18.14
CA ILE A 220 -16.86 3.73 -18.26
C ILE A 220 -16.29 3.91 -16.85
N LEU A 221 -15.24 3.19 -16.54
CA LEU A 221 -14.47 3.27 -15.32
C LEU A 221 -13.08 3.81 -15.65
N ASP A 222 -12.74 4.98 -15.12
CA ASP A 222 -11.42 5.59 -15.23
C ASP A 222 -10.70 5.41 -13.87
N GLY A 223 -9.99 4.30 -13.76
CA GLY A 223 -9.19 3.94 -12.58
C GLY A 223 -7.91 4.76 -12.41
N ILE A 224 -7.67 5.76 -13.27
CA ILE A 224 -6.58 6.73 -13.14
C ILE A 224 -7.10 7.98 -12.41
N SER A 225 -8.26 8.48 -12.83
CA SER A 225 -8.86 9.71 -12.27
C SER A 225 -9.92 9.46 -11.21
N GLY A 226 -10.29 8.20 -10.92
CA GLY A 226 -11.33 7.83 -9.96
C GLY A 226 -12.75 8.21 -10.41
N ILE A 227 -13.02 8.20 -11.72
CA ILE A 227 -14.29 8.63 -12.30
C ILE A 227 -15.06 7.42 -12.86
N VAL A 228 -16.36 7.38 -12.57
CA VAL A 228 -17.31 6.44 -13.16
C VAL A 228 -18.38 7.20 -13.95
N LEU A 229 -18.58 6.82 -15.20
CA LEU A 229 -19.61 7.37 -16.09
C LEU A 229 -20.63 6.28 -16.43
N GLN A 230 -21.91 6.55 -16.25
CA GLN A 230 -23.01 5.67 -16.65
C GLN A 230 -23.68 6.22 -17.91
N ASP A 231 -23.97 5.33 -18.85
CA ASP A 231 -24.60 5.61 -20.15
C ASP A 231 -23.95 6.80 -20.89
N PRO A 232 -22.59 6.80 -21.06
CA PRO A 232 -21.91 7.88 -21.75
C PRO A 232 -22.36 7.96 -23.22
N ASP A 233 -22.38 9.16 -23.77
CA ASP A 233 -22.64 9.37 -25.20
C ASP A 233 -21.51 8.80 -26.07
N ASP A 234 -21.76 8.70 -27.37
CA ASP A 234 -20.82 8.07 -28.28
C ASP A 234 -19.50 8.86 -28.46
N ASP A 235 -19.50 10.15 -28.22
CA ASP A 235 -18.30 10.96 -28.32
C ASP A 235 -17.43 10.77 -27.06
N THR A 236 -18.04 10.71 -25.89
CA THR A 236 -17.37 10.34 -24.63
C THR A 236 -16.79 8.92 -24.69
N LYS A 237 -17.56 7.94 -25.23
CA LYS A 237 -17.04 6.58 -25.44
C LYS A 237 -15.79 6.56 -26.30
N LYS A 238 -15.80 7.29 -27.42
CA LYS A 238 -14.64 7.39 -28.32
C LYS A 238 -13.43 8.05 -27.65
N GLU A 239 -13.67 9.09 -26.84
CA GLU A 239 -12.60 9.75 -26.09
C GLU A 239 -11.93 8.78 -25.11
N TYR A 240 -12.72 8.05 -24.32
CA TYR A 240 -12.20 7.11 -23.34
C TYR A 240 -11.58 5.86 -23.98
N LEU A 241 -12.08 5.39 -25.12
CA LEU A 241 -11.41 4.36 -25.90
C LEU A 241 -10.00 4.78 -26.32
N LYS A 242 -9.86 6.01 -26.86
CA LYS A 242 -8.53 6.55 -27.19
C LYS A 242 -7.62 6.67 -25.97
N LYS A 243 -8.16 7.11 -24.82
CA LYS A 243 -7.39 7.17 -23.57
C LYS A 243 -6.93 5.77 -23.14
N ALA A 244 -7.80 4.75 -23.24
CA ALA A 244 -7.45 3.36 -22.93
C ALA A 244 -6.38 2.80 -23.86
N GLU A 245 -6.51 3.01 -25.17
CA GLU A 245 -5.51 2.62 -26.17
C GLU A 245 -4.17 3.30 -25.92
N MET A 246 -4.17 4.60 -25.62
CA MET A 246 -2.95 5.34 -25.28
C MET A 246 -2.30 4.82 -24.00
N PHE A 247 -3.08 4.51 -22.98
CA PHE A 247 -2.58 3.94 -21.73
C PHE A 247 -1.92 2.57 -21.94
N GLN A 248 -2.57 1.69 -22.71
CA GLN A 248 -2.01 0.38 -23.07
C GLN A 248 -0.72 0.52 -23.90
N LEU A 249 -0.75 1.36 -24.92
CA LEU A 249 0.43 1.63 -25.75
C LEU A 249 1.59 2.20 -24.90
N GLN A 250 1.30 3.06 -23.94
CA GLN A 250 2.30 3.60 -23.03
C GLN A 250 2.89 2.49 -22.15
N ARG A 251 2.06 1.57 -21.61
CA ARG A 251 2.55 0.40 -20.85
C ARG A 251 3.44 -0.51 -21.70
N GLU A 252 3.04 -0.78 -22.95
CA GLU A 252 3.84 -1.59 -23.88
C GLU A 252 5.19 -0.93 -24.20
N ARG A 253 5.18 0.39 -24.45
CA ARG A 253 6.41 1.17 -24.66
C ARG A 253 7.34 1.14 -23.45
N LEU A 254 6.80 1.18 -22.25
CA LEU A 254 7.57 1.08 -21.01
C LEU A 254 8.20 -0.31 -20.82
N ASN A 255 7.55 -1.38 -21.29
CA ASN A 255 8.09 -2.73 -21.21
C ASN A 255 9.41 -2.90 -21.96
N VAL A 256 9.70 -2.07 -22.97
CA VAL A 256 11.01 -2.05 -23.66
C VAL A 256 12.18 -1.74 -22.71
N PHE A 257 11.89 -1.06 -21.59
CA PHE A 257 12.89 -0.72 -20.57
C PHE A 257 13.09 -1.81 -19.53
N ARG A 258 12.26 -2.84 -19.50
CA ARG A 258 12.39 -3.98 -18.57
C ARG A 258 13.70 -4.74 -18.81
N GLY A 259 14.38 -5.10 -17.73
CA GLY A 259 15.68 -5.79 -17.76
C GLY A 259 16.86 -4.94 -18.24
N LYS A 260 16.65 -3.66 -18.52
CA LYS A 260 17.73 -2.74 -18.88
C LYS A 260 18.29 -2.04 -17.64
N LYS A 261 19.59 -1.73 -17.68
CA LYS A 261 20.20 -0.87 -16.66
C LYS A 261 19.62 0.54 -16.75
N SER A 262 19.45 1.16 -15.60
CA SER A 262 19.02 2.56 -15.48
C SER A 262 20.20 3.48 -15.74
N VAL A 263 20.28 4.03 -16.94
CA VAL A 263 21.38 4.89 -17.38
C VAL A 263 20.89 6.15 -18.06
N THR A 264 21.56 7.26 -17.83
CA THR A 264 21.32 8.51 -18.56
C THR A 264 21.73 8.39 -20.03
N ALA A 265 21.33 9.32 -20.89
CA ALA A 265 21.78 9.36 -22.27
C ALA A 265 23.32 9.52 -22.40
N SER A 266 24.00 10.05 -21.40
CA SER A 266 25.47 10.11 -21.32
C SER A 266 26.12 8.82 -20.77
N GLY A 267 25.35 7.78 -20.44
CA GLY A 267 25.85 6.51 -19.93
C GLY A 267 26.13 6.47 -18.42
N ASN A 268 25.74 7.50 -17.66
CA ASN A 268 25.88 7.49 -16.20
C ASN A 268 24.82 6.57 -15.59
N ILE A 269 25.26 5.65 -14.74
CA ILE A 269 24.40 4.71 -14.04
C ILE A 269 23.65 5.46 -12.94
N LYS A 270 22.37 5.20 -12.86
CA LYS A 270 21.49 5.56 -11.75
C LYS A 270 20.80 4.30 -11.26
N GLU A 271 20.38 4.26 -10.01
CA GLU A 271 19.66 3.11 -9.46
C GLU A 271 18.18 3.46 -9.29
N ILE A 272 17.29 2.54 -9.64
CA ILE A 272 15.84 2.72 -9.42
C ILE A 272 15.38 1.66 -8.46
N PHE A 273 15.12 2.11 -7.24
CA PHE A 273 14.64 1.29 -6.15
C PHE A 273 13.14 1.46 -5.94
N ALA A 274 12.55 0.55 -5.19
CA ALA A 274 11.13 0.62 -4.85
C ALA A 274 10.89 1.10 -3.42
N ASN A 275 9.76 1.79 -3.22
CA ASN A 275 9.17 2.02 -1.90
C ASN A 275 8.19 0.89 -1.62
N ILE A 276 8.32 0.23 -0.47
CA ILE A 276 7.46 -0.87 -0.05
C ILE A 276 6.98 -0.68 1.40
N GLY A 277 5.85 -1.29 1.73
CA GLY A 277 5.29 -1.35 3.07
C GLY A 277 5.19 -2.78 3.62
N SER A 278 5.24 -3.79 2.74
CA SER A 278 5.10 -5.21 3.11
C SER A 278 6.09 -6.09 2.36
N VAL A 279 6.12 -7.37 2.70
CA VAL A 279 6.90 -8.39 1.96
C VAL A 279 6.28 -8.65 0.59
N GLU A 280 4.98 -8.62 0.49
CA GLU A 280 4.19 -8.78 -0.75
C GLU A 280 4.49 -7.64 -1.74
N ASP A 281 4.64 -6.41 -1.23
CA ASP A 281 5.09 -5.27 -2.03
C ASP A 281 6.51 -5.50 -2.59
N ALA A 282 7.39 -6.20 -1.84
CA ALA A 282 8.74 -6.54 -2.32
C ALA A 282 8.68 -7.45 -3.56
N GLU A 283 7.82 -8.46 -3.56
CA GLU A 283 7.63 -9.34 -4.72
C GLU A 283 7.06 -8.56 -5.92
N THR A 284 6.07 -7.70 -5.68
CA THR A 284 5.48 -6.82 -6.70
C THR A 284 6.54 -5.86 -7.28
N ALA A 285 7.36 -5.27 -6.44
CA ALA A 285 8.43 -4.37 -6.85
C ALA A 285 9.52 -5.10 -7.67
N ARG A 286 9.87 -6.32 -7.27
CA ARG A 286 10.79 -7.18 -8.04
C ARG A 286 10.22 -7.55 -9.41
N ALA A 287 8.94 -7.89 -9.46
CA ALA A 287 8.23 -8.16 -10.72
C ALA A 287 8.11 -6.91 -11.61
N ALA A 288 8.09 -5.72 -11.03
CA ALA A 288 8.14 -4.43 -11.74
C ALA A 288 9.55 -4.03 -12.21
N ASP A 289 10.56 -4.86 -11.96
CA ASP A 289 11.96 -4.64 -12.38
C ASP A 289 12.70 -3.56 -11.56
N ALA A 290 12.36 -3.39 -10.28
CA ALA A 290 13.13 -2.56 -9.37
C ALA A 290 14.52 -3.18 -9.10
N GLU A 291 15.52 -2.32 -8.97
CA GLU A 291 16.93 -2.70 -8.79
C GLU A 291 17.32 -2.81 -7.29
N GLY A 292 16.35 -2.63 -6.39
CA GLY A 292 16.49 -2.70 -4.94
C GLY A 292 15.27 -2.12 -4.24
N VAL A 293 15.33 -2.04 -2.92
CA VAL A 293 14.36 -1.34 -2.08
C VAL A 293 15.04 -0.14 -1.43
N GLY A 294 14.59 1.08 -1.76
CA GLY A 294 15.12 2.31 -1.19
C GLY A 294 14.37 2.79 0.05
N LEU A 295 13.18 2.25 0.26
CA LEU A 295 12.40 2.49 1.47
C LEU A 295 11.50 1.30 1.79
N PHE A 296 11.83 0.55 2.83
CA PHE A 296 10.87 -0.32 3.49
C PHE A 296 10.30 0.40 4.72
N ARG A 297 9.01 0.72 4.69
CA ARG A 297 8.28 1.38 5.78
C ARG A 297 7.90 0.36 6.84
N THR A 298 8.56 0.39 7.99
CA THR A 298 8.33 -0.62 9.05
C THR A 298 7.09 -0.38 9.89
N GLU A 299 6.44 0.79 9.78
CA GLU A 299 5.23 1.13 10.52
C GLU A 299 4.11 0.12 10.31
N PHE A 300 4.00 -0.45 9.11
CA PHE A 300 3.01 -1.47 8.79
C PHE A 300 3.14 -2.74 9.63
N LEU A 301 4.34 -3.04 10.15
CA LEU A 301 4.52 -4.15 11.09
C LEU A 301 3.96 -3.84 12.49
N TYR A 302 3.72 -2.56 12.80
CA TYR A 302 3.24 -2.09 14.09
C TYR A 302 1.74 -1.72 14.07
N MET A 303 1.19 -1.43 12.89
CA MET A 303 -0.23 -1.07 12.72
C MET A 303 -1.13 -2.31 12.85
N ASP A 304 -2.41 -2.09 13.11
CA ASP A 304 -3.47 -3.11 13.16
C ASP A 304 -3.19 -4.27 14.15
N ARG A 305 -2.54 -3.94 15.27
CA ARG A 305 -2.14 -4.87 16.33
C ARG A 305 -2.49 -4.36 17.73
N THR A 306 -2.50 -5.26 18.69
CA THR A 306 -2.70 -4.94 20.11
C THR A 306 -1.40 -4.84 20.91
N LYS A 307 -0.27 -5.23 20.31
CA LYS A 307 1.08 -5.18 20.91
C LYS A 307 2.14 -4.99 19.82
N ALA A 308 3.28 -4.42 20.19
CA ALA A 308 4.42 -4.30 19.29
C ALA A 308 4.91 -5.67 18.79
N PRO A 309 5.38 -5.76 17.51
CA PRO A 309 6.00 -6.97 16.99
C PRO A 309 7.25 -7.31 17.77
N ASP A 310 7.46 -8.58 18.06
CA ASP A 310 8.67 -9.04 18.75
C ASP A 310 9.89 -9.11 17.80
N GLU A 311 11.06 -9.46 18.35
CA GLU A 311 12.31 -9.52 17.59
C GLU A 311 12.24 -10.54 16.44
N GLU A 312 11.57 -11.70 16.67
CA GLU A 312 11.51 -12.76 15.67
C GLU A 312 10.56 -12.42 14.52
N GLU A 313 9.39 -11.87 14.83
CA GLU A 313 8.43 -11.41 13.82
C GLU A 313 9.06 -10.37 12.87
N GLN A 314 9.79 -9.40 13.44
CA GLN A 314 10.49 -8.38 12.65
C GLN A 314 11.64 -8.98 11.84
N PHE A 315 12.44 -9.85 12.46
CA PHE A 315 13.55 -10.54 11.80
C PHE A 315 13.08 -11.34 10.58
N GLU A 316 12.00 -12.12 10.73
CA GLU A 316 11.44 -12.89 9.62
C GLU A 316 10.96 -12.01 8.47
N ALA A 317 10.25 -10.91 8.76
CA ALA A 317 9.78 -9.98 7.73
C ALA A 317 10.95 -9.34 6.96
N TYR A 318 11.98 -8.89 7.66
CA TYR A 318 13.17 -8.30 7.05
C TYR A 318 13.96 -9.31 6.20
N CYS A 319 14.14 -10.54 6.69
CA CYS A 319 14.78 -11.61 5.94
C CYS A 319 14.01 -12.00 4.68
N LYS A 320 12.68 -12.04 4.74
CA LYS A 320 11.85 -12.33 3.55
C LYS A 320 12.07 -11.27 2.47
N ALA A 321 11.95 -9.99 2.82
CA ALA A 321 12.20 -8.89 1.89
C ALA A 321 13.65 -8.92 1.32
N ALA A 322 14.64 -9.16 2.19
CA ALA A 322 16.03 -9.30 1.78
C ALA A 322 16.25 -10.42 0.75
N LYS A 323 15.62 -11.57 0.95
CA LYS A 323 15.70 -12.72 0.03
C LYS A 323 15.13 -12.44 -1.34
N VAL A 324 14.00 -11.71 -1.42
CA VAL A 324 13.36 -11.33 -2.69
C VAL A 324 14.31 -10.50 -3.55
N PHE A 325 15.09 -9.62 -2.93
CA PHE A 325 15.99 -8.69 -3.64
C PHE A 325 17.46 -9.15 -3.69
N SER A 326 17.85 -10.20 -2.96
CA SER A 326 19.26 -10.65 -2.94
C SER A 326 19.83 -10.86 -4.36
N PRO A 327 21.03 -10.29 -4.70
CA PRO A 327 21.94 -9.56 -3.83
C PRO A 327 21.70 -8.03 -3.77
N ASP A 328 20.63 -7.52 -4.40
CA ASP A 328 20.36 -6.09 -4.50
C ASP A 328 19.96 -5.48 -3.13
N PRO A 329 20.24 -4.19 -2.87
CA PRO A 329 20.06 -3.60 -1.55
C PRO A 329 18.59 -3.50 -1.11
N VAL A 330 18.36 -3.66 0.20
CA VAL A 330 17.08 -3.41 0.87
C VAL A 330 17.31 -2.43 2.01
N VAL A 331 16.87 -1.18 1.83
CA VAL A 331 16.94 -0.13 2.85
C VAL A 331 15.71 -0.18 3.73
N ILE A 332 15.90 -0.50 5.00
CA ILE A 332 14.83 -0.61 5.99
C ILE A 332 14.85 0.61 6.88
N ARG A 333 13.75 1.37 6.88
CA ARG A 333 13.58 2.53 7.75
C ARG A 333 13.19 2.08 9.15
N THR A 334 13.89 2.57 10.16
CA THR A 334 13.46 2.36 11.55
C THR A 334 12.14 3.07 11.80
N LEU A 335 11.43 2.65 12.85
CA LEU A 335 10.06 3.06 13.16
C LEU A 335 9.87 4.58 13.10
N ASP A 336 8.92 5.02 12.27
CA ASP A 336 8.49 6.41 12.14
C ASP A 336 7.02 6.53 12.57
N VAL A 337 6.78 6.43 13.88
CA VAL A 337 5.48 6.57 14.53
C VAL A 337 5.33 7.97 15.11
N GLY A 338 4.10 8.44 15.24
CA GLY A 338 3.73 9.82 15.61
C GLY A 338 3.30 10.65 14.40
N GLY A 339 2.92 11.89 14.63
CA GLY A 339 2.34 12.74 13.58
C GLY A 339 0.89 12.31 13.28
N ASP A 340 0.68 11.77 12.10
CA ASP A 340 -0.63 11.25 11.62
C ASP A 340 -0.82 9.75 11.87
N LYS A 341 0.19 9.06 12.41
CA LYS A 341 0.17 7.62 12.65
C LYS A 341 -0.05 7.35 14.14
N ASP A 342 -1.31 7.19 14.52
CA ASP A 342 -1.67 6.79 15.88
C ASP A 342 -1.62 5.25 16.00
N ILE A 343 -0.84 4.76 16.95
CA ILE A 343 -0.77 3.35 17.32
C ILE A 343 -1.19 3.23 18.79
N PRO A 344 -2.44 2.85 19.06
CA PRO A 344 -3.04 2.99 20.39
C PRO A 344 -2.24 2.32 21.52
N TYR A 345 -1.66 1.14 21.28
CA TYR A 345 -0.89 0.42 22.32
C TYR A 345 0.48 1.02 22.63
N LEU A 346 0.95 1.99 21.84
CA LEU A 346 2.18 2.72 22.15
C LEU A 346 1.94 3.87 23.15
N HIS A 347 0.67 4.18 23.47
CA HIS A 347 0.25 5.17 24.46
C HIS A 347 0.97 6.52 24.31
N MET A 348 1.07 7.01 23.07
CA MET A 348 1.67 8.31 22.80
C MET A 348 0.76 9.43 23.28
N ASP A 349 1.35 10.47 23.88
CA ASP A 349 0.61 11.64 24.31
C ASP A 349 0.08 12.43 23.09
N GLN A 350 -1.10 13.04 23.23
CA GLN A 350 -1.60 13.96 22.23
C GLN A 350 -0.82 15.28 22.30
N GLU A 351 -0.28 15.70 21.17
CA GLU A 351 0.50 16.92 21.02
C GLU A 351 -0.26 17.96 20.17
N GLU A 352 -0.01 19.25 20.44
CA GLU A 352 -0.60 20.33 19.64
C GLU A 352 -0.07 20.36 18.19
N ASN A 353 1.19 19.95 18.00
CA ASN A 353 1.86 19.91 16.70
C ASN A 353 2.58 18.57 16.49
N PRO A 354 1.85 17.47 16.28
CA PRO A 354 2.42 16.12 16.28
C PRO A 354 3.53 15.89 15.24
N PHE A 355 3.44 16.56 14.08
CA PHE A 355 4.47 16.47 13.05
C PHE A 355 5.83 17.07 13.47
N MET A 356 5.83 18.04 14.38
CA MET A 356 7.04 18.65 14.94
C MET A 356 7.39 18.11 16.33
N GLY A 357 6.65 17.14 16.80
CA GLY A 357 6.68 16.64 18.17
C GLY A 357 7.59 15.43 18.40
N PHE A 358 7.15 14.59 19.33
CA PHE A 358 7.85 13.42 19.83
C PHE A 358 7.56 12.20 18.94
N ARG A 359 8.23 12.13 17.79
CA ARG A 359 8.04 11.08 16.77
C ARG A 359 9.37 10.48 16.30
N ALA A 360 9.29 9.35 15.62
CA ALA A 360 10.37 8.67 14.92
C ALA A 360 11.63 8.46 15.82
N VAL A 361 12.81 8.87 15.37
CA VAL A 361 14.06 8.67 16.11
C VAL A 361 14.01 9.24 17.53
N ARG A 362 13.27 10.34 17.76
CA ARG A 362 13.12 10.94 19.10
C ARG A 362 12.38 10.00 20.04
N TYR A 363 11.24 9.46 19.57
CA TYR A 363 10.46 8.47 20.29
C TYR A 363 11.27 7.19 20.53
N CYS A 364 11.96 6.71 19.51
CA CYS A 364 12.76 5.48 19.57
C CYS A 364 13.92 5.57 20.59
N LEU A 365 14.62 6.69 20.63
CA LEU A 365 15.73 6.89 21.58
C LEU A 365 15.29 6.95 23.03
N GLU A 366 14.09 7.42 23.31
CA GLU A 366 13.51 7.43 24.66
C GLU A 366 12.94 6.05 25.02
N ASN A 367 12.29 5.37 24.06
CA ASN A 367 11.72 4.03 24.24
C ASN A 367 12.73 2.93 23.87
N ARG A 368 13.85 2.90 24.58
CA ARG A 368 15.04 2.10 24.27
C ARG A 368 14.76 0.61 24.05
N GLU A 369 13.94 -0.02 24.89
CA GLU A 369 13.65 -1.46 24.78
C GLU A 369 12.90 -1.81 23.50
N LEU A 370 11.90 -1.00 23.13
CA LEU A 370 11.18 -1.15 21.85
C LEU A 370 12.13 -0.97 20.68
N PHE A 371 12.99 0.05 20.74
CA PHE A 371 13.93 0.34 19.66
C PHE A 371 15.03 -0.73 19.57
N LYS A 372 15.55 -1.22 20.68
CA LYS A 372 16.52 -2.34 20.71
C LYS A 372 15.94 -3.60 20.09
N THR A 373 14.66 -3.91 20.34
CA THR A 373 13.98 -5.03 19.68
C THR A 373 14.05 -4.92 18.15
N GLN A 374 13.77 -3.74 17.59
CA GLN A 374 13.90 -3.49 16.15
C GLN A 374 15.35 -3.55 15.66
N LEU A 375 16.28 -2.87 16.37
CA LEU A 375 17.70 -2.84 15.98
C LEU A 375 18.32 -4.24 16.01
N ARG A 376 17.99 -5.07 16.99
CA ARG A 376 18.45 -6.47 17.06
C ARG A 376 17.93 -7.29 15.88
N ALA A 377 16.64 -7.15 15.54
CA ALA A 377 16.06 -7.81 14.37
C ALA A 377 16.77 -7.37 13.07
N LEU A 378 17.04 -6.07 12.90
CA LEU A 378 17.75 -5.52 11.73
C LEU A 378 19.20 -6.02 11.65
N LEU A 379 19.94 -6.01 12.75
CA LEU A 379 21.31 -6.52 12.81
C LEU A 379 21.39 -8.02 12.47
N ARG A 380 20.45 -8.82 12.99
CA ARG A 380 20.33 -10.24 12.67
C ARG A 380 20.02 -10.45 11.19
N ALA A 381 19.05 -9.74 10.66
CA ALA A 381 18.66 -9.84 9.26
C ALA A 381 19.77 -9.31 8.32
N GLY A 382 20.57 -8.35 8.75
CA GLY A 382 21.76 -7.87 8.04
C GLY A 382 22.76 -8.97 7.68
N ALA A 383 22.80 -10.07 8.45
CA ALA A 383 23.61 -11.23 8.13
C ALA A 383 23.22 -11.93 6.80
N GLU A 384 22.11 -11.59 6.17
CA GLU A 384 21.76 -11.97 4.79
C GLU A 384 22.59 -11.19 3.74
N GLY A 385 23.21 -10.05 4.11
CA GLY A 385 24.24 -9.34 3.34
C GLY A 385 23.75 -8.19 2.46
N ASN A 386 22.46 -7.92 2.36
CA ASN A 386 21.94 -6.84 1.50
C ASN A 386 21.03 -5.81 2.21
N ILE A 387 20.91 -5.91 3.53
CA ILE A 387 20.11 -4.96 4.33
C ILE A 387 20.94 -3.71 4.67
N ARG A 388 20.27 -2.55 4.64
CA ARG A 388 20.79 -1.27 5.13
C ARG A 388 19.76 -0.65 6.07
N ILE A 389 20.22 0.02 7.13
CA ILE A 389 19.37 0.70 8.10
C ILE A 389 19.26 2.18 7.74
N MET A 390 18.04 2.72 7.75
CA MET A 390 17.78 4.15 7.53
C MET A 390 17.05 4.75 8.74
N ILE A 391 17.61 5.82 9.32
CA ILE A 391 17.07 6.51 10.49
C ILE A 391 16.22 7.71 10.01
N PRO A 392 14.91 7.75 10.29
CA PRO A 392 14.03 8.86 9.91
C PRO A 392 14.13 10.05 10.87
N MET A 393 13.67 11.22 10.43
CA MET A 393 13.46 12.44 11.24
C MET A 393 14.67 12.96 12.00
N VAL A 394 15.88 12.66 11.51
CA VAL A 394 17.12 13.17 12.10
C VAL A 394 17.19 14.68 11.99
N THR A 395 17.59 15.34 13.10
CA THR A 395 17.79 16.79 13.16
C THR A 395 19.21 17.17 13.56
N CYS A 396 19.93 16.30 14.24
CA CYS A 396 21.26 16.59 14.73
C CYS A 396 22.14 15.34 14.87
N LEU A 397 23.43 15.56 14.93
CA LEU A 397 24.45 14.49 15.06
C LEU A 397 24.29 13.65 16.32
N ALA A 398 23.76 14.24 17.40
CA ALA A 398 23.57 13.52 18.66
C ALA A 398 22.55 12.37 18.54
N GLU A 399 21.53 12.53 17.69
CA GLU A 399 20.55 11.46 17.43
C GLU A 399 21.22 10.28 16.69
N ILE A 400 22.03 10.54 15.67
CA ILE A 400 22.78 9.49 14.95
C ILE A 400 23.70 8.73 15.91
N ARG A 401 24.46 9.44 16.75
CA ARG A 401 25.35 8.84 17.74
C ARG A 401 24.60 8.06 18.79
N GLY A 402 23.40 8.54 19.20
CA GLY A 402 22.51 7.82 20.11
C GLY A 402 22.09 6.47 19.53
N VAL A 403 21.67 6.44 18.27
CA VAL A 403 21.28 5.19 17.58
C VAL A 403 22.48 4.26 17.43
N LYS A 404 23.65 4.75 16.99
CA LYS A 404 24.88 3.94 16.90
C LYS A 404 25.30 3.36 18.24
N GLY A 405 25.12 4.12 19.35
CA GLY A 405 25.37 3.64 20.69
C GLY A 405 24.47 2.45 21.06
N LEU A 406 23.17 2.55 20.77
CA LEU A 406 22.22 1.45 20.96
C LEU A 406 22.52 0.24 20.08
N MET A 407 22.91 0.46 18.83
CA MET A 407 23.33 -0.63 17.93
C MET A 407 24.55 -1.38 18.50
N ALA A 408 25.53 -0.66 19.04
CA ALA A 408 26.70 -1.29 19.67
C ALA A 408 26.29 -2.14 20.89
N GLU A 409 25.39 -1.64 21.73
CA GLU A 409 24.83 -2.43 22.84
C GLU A 409 24.13 -3.72 22.32
N CYS A 410 23.31 -3.59 21.28
CA CYS A 410 22.63 -4.74 20.65
C CYS A 410 23.64 -5.77 20.08
N CYS A 411 24.72 -5.32 19.47
CA CYS A 411 25.79 -6.20 18.97
C CYS A 411 26.43 -7.01 20.11
N GLU A 412 26.73 -6.39 21.26
CA GLU A 412 27.29 -7.10 22.40
C GLU A 412 26.30 -8.11 22.99
N GLU A 413 25.00 -7.77 23.05
CA GLU A 413 23.96 -8.69 23.51
C GLU A 413 23.82 -9.90 22.56
N LEU A 414 23.68 -9.66 21.25
CA LEU A 414 23.56 -10.71 20.24
C LEU A 414 24.79 -11.64 20.23
N LYS A 415 25.98 -11.07 20.43
CA LYS A 415 27.22 -11.83 20.56
C LYS A 415 27.23 -12.70 21.82
N ALA A 416 26.76 -12.17 22.96
CA ALA A 416 26.66 -12.94 24.20
C ALA A 416 25.65 -14.08 24.09
N GLU A 417 24.56 -13.88 23.32
CA GLU A 417 23.56 -14.92 23.03
C GLU A 417 24.01 -15.91 21.95
N GLY A 418 25.12 -15.69 21.25
CA GLY A 418 25.59 -16.52 20.15
C GLY A 418 24.73 -16.45 18.90
N LYS A 419 23.93 -15.41 18.74
CA LYS A 419 23.11 -15.17 17.54
C LYS A 419 23.99 -14.62 16.39
N ARG A 420 23.67 -15.02 15.17
CA ARG A 420 24.31 -14.48 13.95
C ARG A 420 23.76 -13.08 13.69
N PHE A 421 24.62 -12.13 13.38
CA PHE A 421 24.27 -10.75 13.03
C PHE A 421 25.40 -10.10 12.17
N ASP A 422 25.11 -8.95 11.56
CA ASP A 422 26.07 -8.13 10.83
C ASP A 422 26.49 -6.93 11.70
N PRO A 423 27.73 -6.89 12.23
CA PRO A 423 28.22 -5.76 13.02
C PRO A 423 28.53 -4.52 12.18
N ASP A 424 28.73 -4.68 10.86
CA ASP A 424 29.16 -3.64 9.92
C ASP A 424 28.01 -3.20 8.99
N ILE A 425 26.76 -3.47 9.40
CA ILE A 425 25.57 -3.12 8.62
C ILE A 425 25.55 -1.63 8.27
N LYS A 426 25.40 -1.31 7.00
CA LYS A 426 25.38 0.08 6.52
C LYS A 426 24.20 0.84 7.13
N THR A 427 24.52 2.02 7.69
CA THR A 427 23.55 2.86 8.36
C THR A 427 23.53 4.25 7.75
N GLY A 428 22.37 4.67 7.25
CA GLY A 428 22.13 6.00 6.70
C GLY A 428 21.01 6.73 7.40
N ILE A 429 20.70 7.92 6.91
CA ILE A 429 19.62 8.76 7.44
C ILE A 429 18.66 9.18 6.34
N MET A 430 17.42 9.40 6.72
CA MET A 430 16.47 10.14 5.90
C MET A 430 16.67 11.64 6.14
N VAL A 431 17.08 12.35 5.08
CA VAL A 431 17.23 13.81 5.12
C VAL A 431 15.88 14.43 4.74
N GLU A 432 15.10 14.75 5.76
CA GLU A 432 13.72 15.21 5.60
C GLU A 432 13.38 16.38 6.54
N THR A 433 14.35 16.80 7.35
CA THR A 433 14.23 18.00 8.17
C THR A 433 15.15 19.10 7.64
N PRO A 434 14.77 20.38 7.72
CA PRO A 434 15.62 21.50 7.33
C PRO A 434 16.95 21.52 8.09
N ALA A 435 16.95 21.07 9.34
CA ALA A 435 18.17 21.00 10.17
C ALA A 435 19.17 19.97 9.62
N ALA A 436 18.71 18.74 9.30
CA ALA A 436 19.57 17.73 8.70
C ALA A 436 20.09 18.19 7.34
N ALA A 437 19.24 18.79 6.51
CA ALA A 437 19.61 19.27 5.20
C ALA A 437 20.65 20.41 5.27
N ALA A 438 20.50 21.34 6.23
CA ALA A 438 21.43 22.46 6.43
C ALA A 438 22.79 22.02 7.00
N THR A 439 22.87 20.88 7.68
CA THR A 439 24.10 20.32 8.28
C THR A 439 24.51 19.00 7.62
N ALA A 440 24.05 18.77 6.40
CA ALA A 440 24.30 17.53 5.67
C ALA A 440 25.81 17.21 5.50
N ASP A 441 26.65 18.22 5.39
CA ASP A 441 28.11 18.06 5.31
C ASP A 441 28.72 17.46 6.60
N ILE A 442 28.17 17.83 7.76
CA ILE A 442 28.58 17.27 9.05
C ILE A 442 28.04 15.85 9.23
N LEU A 443 26.76 15.64 8.88
CA LEU A 443 26.10 14.35 9.06
C LEU A 443 26.65 13.29 8.12
N ALA A 444 27.09 13.68 6.91
CA ALA A 444 27.67 12.78 5.91
C ALA A 444 28.98 12.10 6.38
N GLU A 445 29.69 12.69 7.34
CA GLU A 445 30.93 12.09 7.90
C GLU A 445 30.62 10.91 8.84
N GLU A 446 29.38 10.78 9.30
CA GLU A 446 28.99 9.80 10.31
C GLU A 446 28.04 8.70 9.76
N VAL A 447 27.66 8.73 8.48
CA VAL A 447 26.73 7.76 7.90
C VAL A 447 27.22 7.23 6.55
N ASP A 448 26.66 6.09 6.11
CA ASP A 448 27.05 5.42 4.88
C ASP A 448 26.28 5.90 3.64
N PHE A 449 25.10 6.49 3.83
CA PHE A 449 24.26 7.01 2.75
C PHE A 449 23.22 8.01 3.26
N PHE A 450 22.68 8.79 2.33
CA PHE A 450 21.49 9.62 2.53
C PHE A 450 20.33 9.11 1.69
N SER A 451 19.10 9.30 2.20
CA SER A 451 17.87 9.22 1.41
C SER A 451 17.04 10.48 1.66
N ILE A 452 16.70 11.23 0.62
CA ILE A 452 15.97 12.50 0.76
C ILE A 452 14.46 12.21 0.82
N GLY A 453 13.84 12.52 1.96
CA GLY A 453 12.40 12.44 2.18
C GLY A 453 11.70 13.73 1.77
N THR A 454 11.42 13.93 0.48
CA THR A 454 10.92 15.21 -0.05
C THR A 454 9.56 15.62 0.49
N ASN A 455 8.72 14.67 0.92
CA ASN A 455 7.42 14.98 1.46
C ASN A 455 7.53 15.79 2.75
N ASP A 456 8.20 15.24 3.77
CA ASP A 456 8.39 15.93 5.05
C ASP A 456 9.34 17.15 4.89
N LEU A 457 10.41 17.02 4.09
CA LEU A 457 11.30 18.15 3.80
C LEU A 457 10.53 19.34 3.21
N THR A 458 9.64 19.13 2.27
CA THR A 458 8.81 20.20 1.68
C THR A 458 7.91 20.84 2.72
N GLY A 459 7.21 20.03 3.53
CA GLY A 459 6.33 20.51 4.59
C GLY A 459 7.07 21.40 5.59
N TYR A 460 8.19 20.93 6.10
CA TYR A 460 8.98 21.68 7.09
C TYR A 460 9.70 22.89 6.51
N MET A 461 10.22 22.81 5.28
CA MET A 461 10.87 23.94 4.61
C MET A 461 9.89 25.07 4.32
N MET A 462 8.67 24.73 3.91
CA MET A 462 7.64 25.69 3.55
C MET A 462 6.73 26.05 4.72
N ALA A 463 6.92 25.41 5.90
CA ALA A 463 6.03 25.54 7.06
C ALA A 463 4.56 25.33 6.69
N ALA A 464 4.28 24.35 5.83
CA ALA A 464 2.98 24.07 5.27
C ALA A 464 2.54 22.65 5.63
N ASP A 465 1.37 22.53 6.25
CA ASP A 465 0.73 21.27 6.54
C ASP A 465 0.10 20.71 5.25
N ARG A 466 0.50 19.51 4.85
CA ARG A 466 -0.01 18.80 3.64
C ARG A 466 -1.52 18.52 3.71
N GLY A 467 -2.07 18.36 4.92
CA GLY A 467 -3.50 18.15 5.17
C GLY A 467 -4.35 19.41 5.10
N ASN A 468 -3.74 20.59 5.09
CA ASN A 468 -4.45 21.85 5.10
C ASN A 468 -4.61 22.44 3.69
N ALA A 469 -5.82 22.27 3.11
CA ALA A 469 -6.14 22.74 1.77
C ALA A 469 -5.90 24.26 1.55
N LYS A 470 -5.92 25.09 2.61
CA LYS A 470 -5.73 26.54 2.50
C LYS A 470 -4.28 26.94 2.23
N VAL A 471 -3.32 26.11 2.58
CA VAL A 471 -1.88 26.33 2.39
C VAL A 471 -1.24 25.32 1.44
N SER A 472 -2.04 24.45 0.83
CA SER A 472 -1.56 23.40 -0.10
C SER A 472 -0.75 23.97 -1.28
N TYR A 473 -1.01 25.20 -1.69
CA TYR A 473 -0.24 25.90 -2.73
C TYR A 473 1.24 26.15 -2.37
N LEU A 474 1.58 26.08 -1.09
CA LEU A 474 2.96 26.16 -0.62
C LEU A 474 3.64 24.79 -0.57
N TYR A 475 2.85 23.72 -0.44
CA TYR A 475 3.34 22.37 -0.32
C TYR A 475 3.67 21.76 -1.69
N GLU A 476 4.75 22.27 -2.30
CA GLU A 476 5.20 21.86 -3.62
C GLU A 476 6.73 21.74 -3.67
N THR A 477 7.22 20.62 -4.17
CA THR A 477 8.68 20.37 -4.32
C THR A 477 9.35 21.35 -5.32
N TYR A 478 8.58 21.96 -6.21
CA TYR A 478 9.07 22.98 -7.16
C TYR A 478 9.48 24.31 -6.51
N GLN A 479 9.23 24.48 -5.23
CA GLN A 479 9.66 25.68 -4.51
C GLN A 479 11.20 25.82 -4.56
N PRO A 480 11.72 27.01 -4.94
CA PRO A 480 13.16 27.22 -5.06
C PRO A 480 13.94 26.93 -3.77
N ALA A 481 13.29 27.10 -2.59
CA ALA A 481 13.91 26.76 -1.31
C ALA A 481 14.14 25.25 -1.17
N VAL A 482 13.16 24.43 -1.56
CA VAL A 482 13.24 22.97 -1.49
C VAL A 482 14.28 22.45 -2.48
N LEU A 483 14.26 22.91 -3.74
CA LEU A 483 15.20 22.48 -4.77
C LEU A 483 16.66 22.83 -4.41
N ARG A 484 16.88 24.01 -3.82
CA ARG A 484 18.23 24.41 -3.34
C ARG A 484 18.71 23.48 -2.23
N MET A 485 17.84 23.14 -1.31
CA MET A 485 18.19 22.23 -0.21
C MET A 485 18.51 20.83 -0.72
N ILE A 486 17.70 20.28 -1.64
CA ILE A 486 17.99 18.98 -2.28
C ILE A 486 19.37 19.00 -2.96
N ARG A 487 19.65 20.04 -3.76
CA ARG A 487 20.96 20.21 -4.40
C ARG A 487 22.12 20.22 -3.39
N ASP A 488 21.96 20.95 -2.30
CA ASP A 488 23.03 21.14 -1.32
C ASP A 488 23.28 19.86 -0.51
N VAL A 489 22.23 19.06 -0.23
CA VAL A 489 22.33 17.71 0.34
C VAL A 489 23.09 16.76 -0.62
N CYS A 490 22.73 16.74 -1.91
CA CYS A 490 23.44 15.92 -2.90
C CYS A 490 24.93 16.32 -3.00
N LYS A 491 25.24 17.63 -2.96
CA LYS A 491 26.62 18.11 -2.94
C LYS A 491 27.39 17.69 -1.69
N ALA A 492 26.74 17.71 -0.52
CA ALA A 492 27.37 17.27 0.73
C ALA A 492 27.72 15.77 0.67
N ALA A 493 26.76 14.93 0.22
CA ALA A 493 26.98 13.50 0.01
C ALA A 493 28.12 13.22 -0.96
N GLY A 494 28.14 13.90 -2.11
CA GLY A 494 29.18 13.73 -3.11
C GLY A 494 30.59 14.12 -2.60
N LYS A 495 30.69 15.16 -1.75
CA LYS A 495 31.99 15.54 -1.12
C LYS A 495 32.45 14.51 -0.11
N ALA A 496 31.54 13.91 0.64
CA ALA A 496 31.85 12.87 1.62
C ALA A 496 32.07 11.49 0.98
N GLY A 497 31.73 11.33 -0.31
CA GLY A 497 31.86 10.05 -1.04
C GLY A 497 30.81 9.02 -0.64
N ILE A 498 29.68 9.45 -0.08
CA ILE A 498 28.55 8.58 0.24
C ILE A 498 27.46 8.67 -0.85
N THR A 499 26.66 7.61 -0.99
CA THR A 499 25.54 7.60 -1.92
C THR A 499 24.37 8.45 -1.41
N VAL A 500 23.63 9.08 -2.34
CA VAL A 500 22.41 9.82 -2.02
C VAL A 500 21.25 9.35 -2.87
N GLY A 501 20.21 8.87 -2.20
CA GLY A 501 18.92 8.48 -2.79
C GLY A 501 17.82 9.49 -2.48
N MET A 502 16.65 9.26 -3.08
CA MET A 502 15.42 10.00 -2.80
C MET A 502 14.25 9.05 -2.79
N CYS A 503 13.48 9.03 -1.69
CA CYS A 503 12.31 8.16 -1.54
C CYS A 503 10.97 8.93 -1.45
N GLY A 504 11.01 10.25 -1.50
CA GLY A 504 9.81 11.07 -1.61
C GLY A 504 9.22 11.06 -3.03
N GLU A 505 8.00 11.56 -3.17
CA GLU A 505 7.25 11.54 -4.44
C GLU A 505 7.97 12.23 -5.60
N ALA A 506 8.82 13.22 -5.30
CA ALA A 506 9.61 13.93 -6.30
C ALA A 506 10.59 13.02 -7.08
N ALA A 507 11.00 11.86 -6.54
CA ALA A 507 11.84 10.90 -7.25
C ALA A 507 11.19 10.36 -8.52
N ALA A 508 9.86 10.25 -8.53
CA ALA A 508 9.09 9.76 -9.67
C ALA A 508 8.62 10.87 -10.63
N ASP A 509 8.91 12.13 -10.31
CA ASP A 509 8.44 13.26 -11.10
C ASP A 509 9.31 13.43 -12.37
N PRO A 510 8.73 13.22 -13.58
CA PRO A 510 9.47 13.31 -14.82
C PRO A 510 10.00 14.72 -15.11
N ALA A 511 9.33 15.77 -14.59
CA ALA A 511 9.77 17.15 -14.79
C ALA A 511 10.99 17.48 -13.93
N LEU A 512 11.09 16.91 -12.72
CA LEU A 512 12.24 17.11 -11.82
C LEU A 512 13.43 16.22 -12.17
N THR A 513 13.24 15.15 -12.94
CA THR A 513 14.30 14.19 -13.30
C THR A 513 15.62 14.86 -13.77
N PRO A 514 15.64 15.86 -14.69
CA PRO A 514 16.88 16.49 -15.09
C PRO A 514 17.57 17.24 -13.95
N CYS A 515 16.82 17.92 -13.09
CA CYS A 515 17.40 18.60 -11.93
C CYS A 515 18.02 17.60 -10.94
N LEU A 516 17.36 16.49 -10.67
CA LEU A 516 17.85 15.46 -9.76
C LEU A 516 19.13 14.78 -10.30
N ILE A 517 19.19 14.51 -11.61
CA ILE A 517 20.40 14.02 -12.28
C ILE A 517 21.55 15.02 -12.13
N ALA A 518 21.30 16.31 -12.41
CA ALA A 518 22.31 17.36 -12.35
C ALA A 518 22.79 17.64 -10.92
N PHE A 519 21.93 17.50 -9.92
CA PHE A 519 22.32 17.65 -8.51
C PHE A 519 23.21 16.51 -8.01
N GLY A 520 23.24 15.38 -8.75
CA GLY A 520 24.08 14.24 -8.42
C GLY A 520 23.33 13.15 -7.65
N LEU A 521 22.00 13.08 -7.74
CA LEU A 521 21.23 11.99 -7.15
C LEU A 521 21.65 10.65 -7.75
N ASP A 522 21.94 9.65 -6.91
CA ASP A 522 22.39 8.31 -7.33
C ASP A 522 21.22 7.33 -7.46
N GLU A 523 20.26 7.39 -6.54
CA GLU A 523 19.17 6.45 -6.40
C GLU A 523 17.80 7.16 -6.44
N PHE A 524 16.88 6.61 -7.24
CA PHE A 524 15.49 7.05 -7.37
C PHE A 524 14.59 5.96 -6.79
N SER A 525 14.04 6.16 -5.58
CA SER A 525 13.14 5.20 -4.95
C SER A 525 11.69 5.61 -5.16
N VAL A 526 10.95 4.78 -5.89
CA VAL A 526 9.61 5.08 -6.40
C VAL A 526 8.64 3.95 -6.10
N SER A 527 7.34 4.14 -6.31
CA SER A 527 6.39 3.03 -6.27
C SER A 527 6.64 2.03 -7.41
N ALA A 528 6.29 0.77 -7.21
CA ALA A 528 6.55 -0.31 -8.16
C ALA A 528 6.06 0.01 -9.59
N GLU A 529 4.86 0.59 -9.71
CA GLU A 529 4.28 0.98 -11.00
C GLU A 529 5.06 2.06 -11.75
N LYS A 530 5.87 2.87 -11.06
CA LYS A 530 6.64 3.98 -11.65
C LYS A 530 8.06 3.61 -12.03
N VAL A 531 8.54 2.40 -11.70
CA VAL A 531 9.93 1.96 -11.96
C VAL A 531 10.31 2.11 -13.45
N LEU A 532 9.53 1.53 -14.35
CA LEU A 532 9.85 1.57 -15.79
C LEU A 532 9.71 2.98 -16.38
N ALA A 533 8.74 3.77 -15.92
CA ALA A 533 8.57 5.15 -16.34
C ALA A 533 9.75 6.03 -15.90
N THR A 534 10.22 5.85 -14.67
CA THR A 534 11.39 6.56 -14.15
C THR A 534 12.66 6.18 -14.93
N ARG A 535 12.84 4.88 -15.25
CA ARG A 535 13.95 4.40 -16.09
C ARG A 535 13.94 5.04 -17.47
N LYS A 536 12.77 5.10 -18.12
CA LYS A 536 12.59 5.83 -19.37
C LYS A 536 13.00 7.30 -19.20
N ASN A 537 12.45 7.98 -18.21
CA ASN A 537 12.71 9.42 -17.99
C ASN A 537 14.20 9.72 -17.79
N ILE A 538 14.91 8.92 -17.00
CA ILE A 538 16.35 9.06 -16.80
C ILE A 538 17.10 8.91 -18.14
N SER A 539 16.71 7.95 -18.97
CA SER A 539 17.38 7.68 -20.26
C SER A 539 17.25 8.81 -21.30
N LEU A 540 16.31 9.73 -21.13
CA LEU A 540 16.10 10.85 -22.04
C LEU A 540 17.10 12.00 -21.85
N TRP A 541 17.81 12.04 -20.71
CA TRP A 541 18.63 13.17 -20.34
C TRP A 541 20.12 12.84 -20.43
N SER A 542 20.87 13.68 -21.16
CA SER A 542 22.33 13.74 -21.03
C SER A 542 22.70 14.54 -19.79
N SER A 543 23.93 14.36 -19.28
CA SER A 543 24.43 15.15 -18.14
C SER A 543 24.50 16.64 -18.46
N GLU A 544 24.88 16.99 -19.69
CA GLU A 544 24.99 18.37 -20.16
C GLU A 544 23.62 19.05 -20.22
N ASP A 545 22.63 18.39 -20.82
CA ASP A 545 21.25 18.93 -20.86
C ASP A 545 20.65 19.07 -19.46
N ALA A 546 20.87 18.08 -18.60
CA ALA A 546 20.40 18.08 -17.20
C ALA A 546 21.01 19.28 -16.42
N ILE A 547 22.30 19.51 -16.55
CA ILE A 547 22.99 20.66 -15.90
C ILE A 547 22.42 21.97 -16.43
N ALA A 548 22.25 22.13 -17.74
CA ALA A 548 21.70 23.36 -18.32
C ALA A 548 20.28 23.65 -17.82
N VAL A 549 19.44 22.61 -17.70
CA VAL A 549 18.10 22.76 -17.11
C VAL A 549 18.16 23.15 -15.64
N ALA A 550 18.99 22.47 -14.86
CA ALA A 550 19.13 22.74 -13.43
C ALA A 550 19.66 24.15 -13.16
N ASP A 551 20.66 24.61 -13.90
CA ASP A 551 21.21 25.98 -13.75
C ASP A 551 20.15 27.05 -13.99
N LYS A 552 19.29 26.85 -14.99
CA LYS A 552 18.18 27.73 -15.25
C LYS A 552 17.15 27.70 -14.13
N VAL A 553 16.73 26.51 -13.69
CA VAL A 553 15.77 26.33 -12.58
C VAL A 553 16.28 27.01 -11.32
N MET A 554 17.57 26.86 -10.99
CA MET A 554 18.16 27.46 -9.79
C MET A 554 18.25 28.99 -9.84
N SER A 555 18.05 29.61 -11.01
CA SER A 555 17.97 31.07 -11.18
C SER A 555 16.57 31.64 -11.06
N LEU A 556 15.54 30.79 -11.02
CA LEU A 556 14.14 31.18 -10.95
C LEU A 556 13.71 31.49 -9.50
N GLY A 557 12.68 32.34 -9.35
CA GLY A 557 12.27 32.89 -8.06
C GLY A 557 11.01 32.26 -7.47
N THR A 558 10.19 31.62 -8.29
CA THR A 558 8.88 31.08 -7.86
C THR A 558 8.68 29.65 -8.35
N ALA A 559 7.85 28.89 -7.65
CA ALA A 559 7.47 27.53 -8.07
C ALA A 559 6.76 27.52 -9.44
N GLU A 560 5.95 28.54 -9.71
CA GLU A 560 5.24 28.68 -10.98
C GLU A 560 6.23 28.88 -12.15
N GLU A 561 7.22 29.76 -12.01
CA GLU A 561 8.26 29.93 -13.02
C GLU A 561 9.05 28.64 -13.25
N VAL A 562 9.35 27.89 -12.19
CA VAL A 562 10.02 26.60 -12.26
C VAL A 562 9.20 25.60 -13.06
N LYS A 563 7.91 25.44 -12.73
CA LYS A 563 6.99 24.56 -13.45
C LYS A 563 6.88 24.90 -14.92
N GLN A 564 6.59 26.17 -15.23
CA GLN A 564 6.47 26.65 -16.62
C GLN A 564 7.75 26.38 -17.44
N TYR A 565 8.90 26.60 -16.83
CA TYR A 565 10.17 26.33 -17.51
C TYR A 565 10.38 24.82 -17.72
N LEU A 566 10.17 23.99 -16.70
CA LEU A 566 10.32 22.53 -16.81
C LEU A 566 9.33 21.92 -17.81
N ASP A 567 8.10 22.40 -17.84
CA ASP A 567 7.12 21.98 -18.87
C ASP A 567 7.57 22.37 -20.29
N SER A 568 8.23 23.52 -20.46
CA SER A 568 8.71 23.96 -21.76
C SER A 568 9.91 23.15 -22.31
N VAL A 569 10.65 22.47 -21.43
CA VAL A 569 11.83 21.67 -21.79
C VAL A 569 11.60 20.17 -21.67
N LYS A 570 10.36 19.76 -21.35
CA LYS A 570 9.99 18.35 -21.18
C LYS A 570 10.36 17.55 -22.42
N LYS A 571 11.08 16.45 -22.24
CA LYS A 571 11.40 15.51 -23.31
C LYS A 571 10.34 14.40 -23.35
N GLU A 572 9.64 14.32 -24.47
CA GLU A 572 8.78 13.18 -24.78
C GLU A 572 9.64 12.17 -25.53
N GLY A 573 9.87 10.99 -24.94
CA GLY A 573 10.51 9.88 -25.66
C GLY A 573 9.57 9.37 -26.76
N GLU A 574 10.08 9.19 -27.98
CA GLU A 574 9.37 8.62 -29.13
C GLU A 574 8.78 7.22 -28.84
#